data_83604d15e22c61fd8f3066b0beb975e4
#
_entry.id   83604d15e22c61fd8f3066b0beb975e4
#
_cell.length_a   1.000
_cell.length_b   1.000
_cell.length_c   1.000
_cell.angle_alpha   90.00
_cell.angle_beta   90.00
_cell.angle_gamma   90.00
#
_symmetry.space_group_name_H-M   'P 1'
#
loop_
_entity.id
_entity.type
_entity.pdbx_description
1 polymer ?
#
loop_
_entity_poly.entity_id
_entity_poly.type
_entity_poly.pdbx_seq_one_letter_code
_entity_poly.pdbx_strand_id
1 'polypeptide(L)'
;MKNLIIIGSDVYARRVIKCIEALIRFGEEISIKCILDNNEEKNDVKGYKILDKIDNANLYNDEDTSFIIAIKNNKTRQEIADKFQEFDYYTVIHPKTHIGENVSIGKGSIIMDEVNIKDNTKIGNHVIINHGCIIDENVIVEDYVNLLQSSSLGKLVKLDSLTSIGKDVLVIPKICIGKKSIIKNSSIVIEDVGDNCIMEGTPAKIIKKL
;
A
#
# COMPACT_ATOMS: atom_id res chain seq x y z
N MET A 1 11.28 -20.42 8.64
CA MET A 1 10.74 -19.95 7.33
C MET A 1 9.30 -19.53 7.58
N LYS A 2 8.96 -18.26 7.31
CA LYS A 2 7.63 -17.73 7.61
C LYS A 2 6.67 -17.96 6.44
N ASN A 3 5.45 -18.41 6.73
CA ASN A 3 4.42 -18.68 5.72
C ASN A 3 3.59 -17.42 5.48
N LEU A 4 3.46 -16.99 4.23
CA LEU A 4 2.62 -15.85 3.88
C LEU A 4 1.30 -16.29 3.27
N ILE A 5 0.21 -15.75 3.79
CA ILE A 5 -1.13 -15.87 3.22
C ILE A 5 -1.51 -14.54 2.60
N ILE A 6 -1.90 -14.58 1.33
CA ILE A 6 -2.31 -13.39 0.58
C ILE A 6 -3.82 -13.28 0.61
N ILE A 7 -4.33 -12.14 1.04
CA ILE A 7 -5.75 -11.81 1.00
C ILE A 7 -6.04 -10.96 -0.23
N GLY A 8 -6.85 -11.50 -1.16
CA GLY A 8 -7.18 -10.89 -2.43
C GLY A 8 -6.54 -11.58 -3.63
N SER A 9 -7.28 -11.68 -4.75
CA SER A 9 -6.87 -12.40 -5.97
C SER A 9 -6.95 -11.56 -7.25
N ASP A 10 -7.12 -10.25 -7.13
CA ASP A 10 -7.26 -9.38 -8.30
C ASP A 10 -5.92 -9.11 -9.03
N VAL A 11 -5.94 -8.22 -10.02
CA VAL A 11 -4.74 -7.84 -10.77
C VAL A 11 -3.63 -7.29 -9.86
N TYR A 12 -4.00 -6.69 -8.72
CA TYR A 12 -3.03 -6.14 -7.79
C TYR A 12 -2.29 -7.26 -7.02
N ALA A 13 -2.99 -8.33 -6.64
CA ALA A 13 -2.38 -9.50 -5.99
C ALA A 13 -1.24 -10.10 -6.83
N ARG A 14 -1.36 -10.14 -8.17
CA ARG A 14 -0.26 -10.57 -9.06
C ARG A 14 1.00 -9.74 -8.91
N ARG A 15 0.88 -8.44 -8.64
CA ARG A 15 2.05 -7.56 -8.43
C ARG A 15 2.68 -7.82 -7.08
N VAL A 16 1.85 -7.99 -6.04
CA VAL A 16 2.33 -8.33 -4.68
C VAL A 16 3.07 -9.66 -4.69
N ILE A 17 2.53 -10.69 -5.35
CA ILE A 17 3.18 -11.99 -5.52
C ILE A 17 4.57 -11.82 -6.19
N LYS A 18 4.67 -11.04 -7.27
CA LYS A 18 5.97 -10.79 -7.93
C LYS A 18 6.97 -10.11 -6.98
N CYS A 19 6.50 -9.20 -6.14
CA CYS A 19 7.34 -8.54 -5.15
C CYS A 19 7.84 -9.54 -4.10
N ILE A 20 6.97 -10.42 -3.59
CA ILE A 20 7.33 -11.49 -2.64
C ILE A 20 8.29 -12.49 -3.30
N GLU A 21 8.05 -12.89 -4.54
CA GLU A 21 8.98 -13.76 -5.31
C GLU A 21 10.36 -13.11 -5.49
N ALA A 22 10.43 -11.78 -5.60
CA ALA A 22 11.71 -11.06 -5.63
C ALA A 22 12.40 -11.12 -4.27
N LEU A 23 11.69 -10.94 -3.16
CA LEU A 23 12.25 -11.11 -1.80
C LEU A 23 12.82 -12.50 -1.57
N ILE A 24 12.10 -13.56 -1.96
CA ILE A 24 12.56 -14.94 -1.86
C ILE A 24 13.86 -15.15 -2.66
N ARG A 25 13.94 -14.63 -3.89
CA ARG A 25 15.17 -14.69 -4.71
C ARG A 25 16.34 -13.93 -4.11
N PHE A 26 16.07 -12.92 -3.28
CA PHE A 26 17.09 -12.17 -2.55
C PHE A 26 17.50 -12.80 -1.22
N GLY A 27 16.90 -13.94 -0.85
CA GLY A 27 17.30 -14.73 0.30
C GLY A 27 16.39 -14.57 1.53
N GLU A 28 15.24 -13.90 1.41
CA GLU A 28 14.27 -13.87 2.50
C GLU A 28 13.67 -15.26 2.75
N GLU A 29 13.65 -15.67 4.01
CA GLU A 29 13.14 -16.98 4.45
C GLU A 29 11.61 -16.98 4.60
N ILE A 30 10.90 -16.68 3.53
CA ILE A 30 9.46 -16.64 3.44
C ILE A 30 8.94 -17.55 2.32
N SER A 31 7.70 -18.02 2.44
CA SER A 31 7.02 -18.78 1.39
C SER A 31 5.56 -18.35 1.28
N ILE A 32 5.00 -18.33 0.07
CA ILE A 32 3.55 -18.11 -0.14
C ILE A 32 2.85 -19.44 0.04
N LYS A 33 2.06 -19.58 1.12
CA LYS A 33 1.30 -20.79 1.44
C LYS A 33 0.04 -20.92 0.59
N CYS A 34 -0.75 -19.85 0.50
CA CYS A 34 -2.00 -19.81 -0.27
C CYS A 34 -2.53 -18.38 -0.43
N ILE A 35 -3.65 -18.30 -1.11
CA ILE A 35 -4.44 -17.07 -1.29
C ILE A 35 -5.83 -17.31 -0.70
N LEU A 36 -6.41 -16.28 -0.07
CA LEU A 36 -7.81 -16.26 0.36
C LEU A 36 -8.55 -15.17 -0.41
N ASP A 37 -9.69 -15.52 -0.98
CA ASP A 37 -10.54 -14.58 -1.72
C ASP A 37 -12.00 -15.04 -1.72
N ASN A 38 -12.93 -14.09 -1.76
CA ASN A 38 -14.35 -14.38 -1.85
C ASN A 38 -14.82 -14.63 -3.30
N ASN A 39 -13.95 -14.48 -4.30
CA ASN A 39 -14.26 -14.74 -5.70
C ASN A 39 -14.13 -16.23 -6.03
N GLU A 40 -15.26 -16.92 -6.15
CA GLU A 40 -15.35 -18.37 -6.43
C GLU A 40 -15.03 -18.75 -7.89
N GLU A 41 -14.91 -17.78 -8.79
CA GLU A 41 -14.61 -18.06 -10.22
C GLU A 41 -13.12 -18.33 -10.48
N LYS A 42 -12.24 -18.02 -9.51
CA LYS A 42 -10.80 -18.17 -9.64
C LYS A 42 -10.28 -19.28 -8.75
N ASN A 43 -9.42 -20.12 -9.31
CA ASN A 43 -8.77 -21.21 -8.58
C ASN A 43 -7.33 -20.89 -8.15
N ASP A 44 -6.65 -19.97 -8.85
CA ASP A 44 -5.28 -19.59 -8.57
C ASP A 44 -4.93 -18.18 -9.06
N VAL A 45 -3.80 -17.65 -8.54
CA VAL A 45 -3.11 -16.48 -9.08
C VAL A 45 -1.63 -16.83 -9.23
N LYS A 46 -1.10 -16.84 -10.45
CA LYS A 46 0.30 -17.21 -10.74
C LYS A 46 0.73 -18.60 -10.23
N GLY A 47 -0.19 -19.55 -10.19
CA GLY A 47 0.06 -20.90 -9.67
C GLY A 47 -0.10 -21.06 -8.17
N TYR A 48 -0.31 -20.01 -7.42
CA TYR A 48 -0.67 -20.08 -6.00
C TYR A 48 -2.18 -20.26 -5.86
N LYS A 49 -2.57 -21.35 -5.21
CA LYS A 49 -3.98 -21.74 -5.07
C LYS A 49 -4.76 -20.78 -4.19
N ILE A 50 -5.99 -20.48 -4.58
CA ILE A 50 -7.00 -19.89 -3.72
C ILE A 50 -7.64 -21.04 -2.95
N LEU A 51 -7.41 -21.09 -1.64
CA LEU A 51 -7.84 -22.25 -0.81
C LEU A 51 -9.17 -22.02 -0.13
N ASP A 52 -9.52 -20.77 0.18
CA ASP A 52 -10.71 -20.50 1.00
C ASP A 52 -11.19 -19.05 0.83
N LYS A 53 -12.34 -18.74 1.42
CA LYS A 53 -12.89 -17.40 1.55
C LYS A 53 -12.13 -16.58 2.60
N ILE A 54 -12.12 -15.26 2.43
CA ILE A 54 -11.49 -14.33 3.38
C ILE A 54 -12.10 -14.50 4.79
N ASP A 55 -13.39 -14.79 4.87
CA ASP A 55 -14.08 -14.95 6.16
C ASP A 55 -13.54 -16.10 7.01
N ASN A 56 -12.93 -17.09 6.40
CA ASN A 56 -12.32 -18.25 7.04
C ASN A 56 -10.83 -18.03 7.40
N ALA A 57 -10.29 -16.83 7.25
CA ALA A 57 -8.87 -16.54 7.47
C ALA A 57 -8.36 -16.96 8.88
N ASN A 58 -9.22 -16.92 9.90
CA ASN A 58 -8.88 -17.36 11.26
C ASN A 58 -8.43 -18.83 11.34
N LEU A 59 -8.87 -19.69 10.41
CA LEU A 59 -8.46 -21.11 10.37
C LEU A 59 -6.98 -21.29 9.98
N TYR A 60 -6.37 -20.25 9.47
CA TYR A 60 -4.99 -20.24 8.98
C TYR A 60 -4.04 -19.42 9.85
N ASN A 61 -4.55 -18.81 10.95
CA ASN A 61 -3.76 -17.97 11.84
C ASN A 61 -3.03 -18.85 12.85
N ASP A 62 -1.74 -19.09 12.62
CA ASP A 62 -0.83 -19.83 13.49
C ASP A 62 0.48 -19.01 13.72
N GLU A 63 1.35 -19.48 14.61
CA GLU A 63 2.59 -18.78 15.00
C GLU A 63 3.59 -18.57 13.86
N ASP A 64 3.55 -19.43 12.84
CA ASP A 64 4.44 -19.38 11.67
C ASP A 64 3.83 -18.62 10.47
N THR A 65 2.60 -18.15 10.60
CA THR A 65 1.85 -17.52 9.51
C THR A 65 1.77 -16.01 9.67
N SER A 66 2.00 -15.28 8.58
CA SER A 66 1.69 -13.85 8.44
C SER A 66 0.79 -13.62 7.25
N PHE A 67 0.06 -12.53 7.30
CA PHE A 67 -0.91 -12.15 6.27
C PHE A 67 -0.47 -10.89 5.54
N ILE A 68 -0.86 -10.78 4.27
CA ILE A 68 -0.73 -9.57 3.48
C ILE A 68 -2.02 -9.29 2.71
N ILE A 69 -2.60 -8.11 2.87
CA ILE A 69 -3.83 -7.72 2.17
C ILE A 69 -3.47 -7.11 0.81
N ALA A 70 -3.58 -7.90 -0.25
CA ALA A 70 -3.24 -7.51 -1.63
C ALA A 70 -4.44 -6.89 -2.37
N ILE A 71 -5.19 -6.02 -1.70
CA ILE A 71 -6.39 -5.36 -2.21
C ILE A 71 -6.12 -3.86 -2.33
N LYS A 72 -6.26 -3.33 -3.57
CA LYS A 72 -5.96 -1.92 -3.87
C LYS A 72 -6.94 -0.94 -3.23
N ASN A 73 -8.23 -1.30 -3.10
CA ASN A 73 -9.22 -0.43 -2.48
C ASN A 73 -8.87 -0.23 -1.00
N ASN A 74 -8.57 1.01 -0.61
CA ASN A 74 -8.09 1.34 0.73
C ASN A 74 -9.18 1.14 1.81
N LYS A 75 -10.44 1.40 1.50
CA LYS A 75 -11.55 1.15 2.43
C LYS A 75 -11.75 -0.35 2.67
N THR A 76 -11.80 -1.15 1.62
CA THR A 76 -11.91 -2.63 1.75
C THR A 76 -10.70 -3.21 2.49
N ARG A 77 -9.49 -2.69 2.23
CA ARG A 77 -8.27 -3.09 2.95
C ARG A 77 -8.36 -2.77 4.43
N GLN A 78 -8.90 -1.59 4.79
CA GLN A 78 -9.17 -1.22 6.17
C GLN A 78 -10.19 -2.16 6.82
N GLU A 79 -11.33 -2.39 6.19
CA GLU A 79 -12.40 -3.26 6.70
C GLU A 79 -11.90 -4.68 7.01
N ILE A 80 -11.02 -5.23 6.16
CA ILE A 80 -10.40 -6.54 6.39
C ILE A 80 -9.41 -6.48 7.56
N ALA A 81 -8.55 -5.47 7.62
CA ALA A 81 -7.59 -5.31 8.69
C ALA A 81 -8.28 -5.10 10.05
N ASP A 82 -9.36 -4.32 10.09
CA ASP A 82 -10.17 -4.09 11.28
C ASP A 82 -10.91 -5.37 11.74
N LYS A 83 -11.31 -6.24 10.79
CA LYS A 83 -11.92 -7.53 11.08
C LYS A 83 -10.93 -8.53 11.71
N PHE A 84 -9.68 -8.48 11.29
CA PHE A 84 -8.63 -9.44 11.70
C PHE A 84 -7.46 -8.71 12.39
N GLN A 85 -7.75 -7.92 13.41
CA GLN A 85 -6.77 -7.07 14.11
C GLN A 85 -5.63 -7.85 14.78
N GLU A 86 -5.91 -9.09 15.21
CA GLU A 86 -4.96 -9.97 15.90
C GLU A 86 -3.96 -10.68 14.95
N PHE A 87 -4.12 -10.52 13.63
CA PHE A 87 -3.22 -11.17 12.68
C PHE A 87 -1.84 -10.51 12.67
N ASP A 88 -0.83 -11.34 12.47
CA ASP A 88 0.49 -10.85 12.13
C ASP A 88 0.54 -10.43 10.64
N TYR A 89 0.69 -9.14 10.39
CA TYR A 89 0.73 -8.59 9.05
C TYR A 89 2.17 -8.35 8.58
N TYR A 90 2.56 -9.06 7.53
CA TYR A 90 3.88 -8.94 6.91
C TYR A 90 3.98 -7.66 6.08
N THR A 91 5.09 -6.93 6.23
CA THR A 91 5.38 -5.75 5.41
C THR A 91 6.24 -6.15 4.23
N VAL A 92 5.72 -5.98 3.01
CA VAL A 92 6.40 -6.33 1.77
C VAL A 92 7.17 -5.12 1.25
N ILE A 93 8.50 -5.21 1.21
CA ILE A 93 9.38 -4.17 0.66
C ILE A 93 10.23 -4.77 -0.43
N HIS A 94 10.07 -4.30 -1.67
CA HIS A 94 10.82 -4.83 -2.80
C HIS A 94 12.33 -4.58 -2.63
N PRO A 95 13.23 -5.55 -2.97
CA PRO A 95 14.67 -5.40 -2.76
C PRO A 95 15.34 -4.24 -3.50
N LYS A 96 14.69 -3.69 -4.52
CA LYS A 96 15.14 -2.49 -5.25
C LYS A 96 14.56 -1.17 -4.71
N THR A 97 13.96 -1.20 -3.52
CA THR A 97 13.51 0.01 -2.83
C THR A 97 14.71 0.68 -2.16
N HIS A 98 14.82 1.98 -2.28
CA HIS A 98 15.78 2.78 -1.52
C HIS A 98 15.12 3.37 -0.29
N ILE A 99 15.66 3.09 0.89
CA ILE A 99 15.16 3.56 2.18
C ILE A 99 16.25 4.34 2.88
N GLY A 100 15.97 5.60 3.20
CA GLY A 100 16.85 6.51 3.92
C GLY A 100 16.98 6.21 5.42
N GLU A 101 17.69 7.07 6.11
CA GLU A 101 17.90 6.95 7.56
C GLU A 101 16.65 7.36 8.35
N ASN A 102 16.43 6.70 9.50
CA ASN A 102 15.32 6.97 10.42
C ASN A 102 13.91 6.87 9.77
N VAL A 103 13.76 6.05 8.73
CA VAL A 103 12.47 5.74 8.12
C VAL A 103 11.77 4.67 8.94
N SER A 104 10.47 4.87 9.21
CA SER A 104 9.61 3.85 9.83
C SER A 104 8.50 3.45 8.85
N ILE A 105 8.23 2.15 8.75
CA ILE A 105 7.19 1.59 7.88
C ILE A 105 6.31 0.67 8.71
N GLY A 106 5.01 0.94 8.73
CA GLY A 106 4.02 0.19 9.48
C GLY A 106 3.71 -1.18 8.88
N LYS A 107 3.12 -2.04 9.71
CA LYS A 107 2.78 -3.42 9.37
C LYS A 107 1.79 -3.52 8.21
N GLY A 108 1.88 -4.59 7.42
CA GLY A 108 0.99 -4.85 6.30
C GLY A 108 1.15 -3.90 5.11
N SER A 109 2.15 -3.01 5.13
CA SER A 109 2.42 -2.08 4.03
C SER A 109 3.13 -2.78 2.88
N ILE A 110 2.90 -2.28 1.66
CA ILE A 110 3.44 -2.85 0.42
C ILE A 110 4.19 -1.77 -0.33
N ILE A 111 5.51 -1.92 -0.44
CA ILE A 111 6.40 -1.00 -1.12
C ILE A 111 6.96 -1.71 -2.35
N MET A 112 6.61 -1.21 -3.54
CA MET A 112 7.01 -1.80 -4.82
C MET A 112 8.43 -1.37 -5.21
N ASP A 113 8.90 -1.92 -6.33
CA ASP A 113 10.23 -1.65 -6.87
C ASP A 113 10.45 -0.18 -7.25
N GLU A 114 11.72 0.22 -7.24
CA GLU A 114 12.20 1.56 -7.61
C GLU A 114 11.54 2.71 -6.81
N VAL A 115 10.96 2.41 -5.65
CA VAL A 115 10.51 3.44 -4.70
C VAL A 115 11.72 4.03 -3.98
N ASN A 116 11.72 5.36 -3.82
CA ASN A 116 12.74 6.07 -3.05
C ASN A 116 12.07 6.79 -1.87
N ILE A 117 12.37 6.36 -0.65
CA ILE A 117 11.89 6.96 0.60
C ILE A 117 13.07 7.60 1.29
N LYS A 118 13.06 8.92 1.42
CA LYS A 118 14.15 9.67 2.05
C LYS A 118 14.00 9.76 3.58
N ASP A 119 15.02 10.33 4.19
CA ASP A 119 15.26 10.33 5.62
C ASP A 119 14.10 10.88 6.46
N ASN A 120 13.99 10.36 7.69
CA ASN A 120 13.03 10.80 8.72
C ASN A 120 11.56 10.70 8.29
N THR A 121 11.24 9.89 7.29
CA THR A 121 9.88 9.68 6.76
C THR A 121 9.15 8.61 7.57
N LYS A 122 7.87 8.82 7.80
CA LYS A 122 7.00 7.88 8.51
C LYS A 122 5.91 7.37 7.58
N ILE A 123 5.85 6.06 7.40
CA ILE A 123 4.82 5.35 6.64
C ILE A 123 3.98 4.53 7.62
N GLY A 124 2.68 4.73 7.60
CA GLY A 124 1.70 4.04 8.44
C GLY A 124 1.48 2.57 8.06
N ASN A 125 0.45 1.98 8.66
CA ASN A 125 0.07 0.59 8.45
C ASN A 125 -0.74 0.43 7.15
N HIS A 126 -0.59 -0.73 6.53
CA HIS A 126 -1.36 -1.10 5.33
C HIS A 126 -1.30 -0.04 4.21
N VAL A 127 -0.20 0.69 4.10
CA VAL A 127 0.03 1.65 3.03
C VAL A 127 0.48 0.92 1.77
N ILE A 128 0.03 1.39 0.62
CA ILE A 128 0.48 0.90 -0.68
C ILE A 128 1.26 1.99 -1.39
N ILE A 129 2.55 1.75 -1.66
CA ILE A 129 3.41 2.62 -2.46
C ILE A 129 3.82 1.86 -3.72
N ASN A 130 3.31 2.33 -4.87
CA ASN A 130 3.58 1.66 -6.14
C ASN A 130 4.92 2.11 -6.73
N HIS A 131 5.34 1.37 -7.76
CA HIS A 131 6.57 1.52 -8.51
C HIS A 131 6.94 2.97 -8.84
N GLY A 132 8.21 3.31 -8.64
CA GLY A 132 8.82 4.58 -9.03
C GLY A 132 8.34 5.80 -8.25
N CYS A 133 7.66 5.62 -7.10
CA CYS A 133 7.29 6.75 -6.25
C CYS A 133 8.51 7.36 -5.55
N ILE A 134 8.50 8.68 -5.41
CA ILE A 134 9.52 9.43 -4.66
C ILE A 134 8.86 10.08 -3.45
N ILE A 135 9.39 9.80 -2.28
CA ILE A 135 8.92 10.37 -1.01
C ILE A 135 10.10 11.10 -0.38
N ASP A 136 10.00 12.41 -0.33
CA ASP A 136 11.07 13.27 0.16
C ASP A 136 11.19 13.23 1.69
N GLU A 137 12.12 13.98 2.25
CA GLU A 137 12.44 13.97 3.67
C GLU A 137 11.31 14.48 4.56
N ASN A 138 11.20 13.89 5.76
CA ASN A 138 10.25 14.31 6.80
C ASN A 138 8.77 14.25 6.34
N VAL A 139 8.45 13.36 5.42
CA VAL A 139 7.07 13.10 4.98
C VAL A 139 6.36 12.20 6.00
N ILE A 140 5.07 12.44 6.19
CA ILE A 140 4.21 11.58 7.01
C ILE A 140 3.11 11.05 6.11
N VAL A 141 3.02 9.73 5.99
CA VAL A 141 1.96 9.01 5.30
C VAL A 141 1.21 8.17 6.32
N GLU A 142 -0.02 8.53 6.61
CA GLU A 142 -0.87 7.82 7.57
C GLU A 142 -1.40 6.49 7.00
N ASP A 143 -2.14 5.74 7.83
CA ASP A 143 -2.61 4.39 7.51
C ASP A 143 -3.51 4.32 6.26
N TYR A 144 -3.44 3.19 5.57
CA TYR A 144 -4.28 2.86 4.40
C TYR A 144 -4.16 3.81 3.21
N VAL A 145 -3.14 4.64 3.14
CA VAL A 145 -2.89 5.53 1.99
C VAL A 145 -2.45 4.70 0.78
N ASN A 146 -2.84 5.17 -0.41
CA ASN A 146 -2.35 4.65 -1.68
C ASN A 146 -1.56 5.71 -2.43
N LEU A 147 -0.30 5.43 -2.78
CA LEU A 147 0.46 6.18 -3.77
C LEU A 147 0.55 5.35 -5.05
N LEU A 148 0.01 5.88 -6.15
CA LEU A 148 0.10 5.22 -7.44
C LEU A 148 1.42 5.56 -8.14
N GLN A 149 1.70 4.82 -9.23
CA GLN A 149 3.00 4.85 -9.90
C GLN A 149 3.52 6.27 -10.18
N SER A 150 4.81 6.47 -10.00
CA SER A 150 5.54 7.71 -10.33
C SER A 150 5.02 8.96 -9.63
N SER A 151 4.24 8.82 -8.55
CA SER A 151 3.86 9.98 -7.75
C SER A 151 5.04 10.48 -6.90
N SER A 152 5.11 11.79 -6.69
CA SER A 152 6.17 12.43 -5.94
C SER A 152 5.60 13.31 -4.83
N LEU A 153 6.08 13.08 -3.60
CA LEU A 153 5.76 13.88 -2.42
C LEU A 153 6.96 14.71 -2.03
N GLY A 154 6.79 16.03 -2.05
CA GLY A 154 7.80 16.97 -1.60
C GLY A 154 8.03 16.92 -0.08
N LYS A 155 9.13 17.53 0.35
CA LYS A 155 9.55 17.59 1.76
C LYS A 155 8.44 18.11 2.69
N LEU A 156 8.29 17.47 3.86
CA LEU A 156 7.30 17.86 4.88
C LEU A 156 5.83 17.72 4.45
N VAL A 157 5.54 16.95 3.40
CA VAL A 157 4.16 16.62 3.03
C VAL A 157 3.54 15.70 4.09
N LYS A 158 2.27 15.92 4.38
CA LYS A 158 1.47 15.03 5.22
C LYS A 158 0.26 14.52 4.43
N LEU A 159 0.10 13.19 4.39
CA LEU A 159 -1.08 12.52 3.85
C LEU A 159 -1.86 11.87 4.99
N ASP A 160 -3.09 12.30 5.21
CA ASP A 160 -3.96 11.68 6.20
C ASP A 160 -4.55 10.35 5.69
N SER A 161 -5.06 9.54 6.63
CA SER A 161 -5.48 8.17 6.38
C SER A 161 -6.50 8.03 5.25
N LEU A 162 -6.43 6.91 4.51
CA LEU A 162 -7.32 6.58 3.40
C LEU A 162 -7.21 7.51 2.18
N THR A 163 -6.21 8.38 2.13
CA THR A 163 -5.95 9.24 0.97
C THR A 163 -5.44 8.41 -0.21
N SER A 164 -5.78 8.82 -1.42
CA SER A 164 -5.32 8.19 -2.66
C SER A 164 -4.67 9.22 -3.57
N ILE A 165 -3.39 9.02 -3.86
CA ILE A 165 -2.58 9.83 -4.78
C ILE A 165 -2.51 9.11 -6.11
N GLY A 166 -2.97 9.75 -7.17
CA GLY A 166 -2.99 9.25 -8.54
C GLY A 166 -1.60 9.02 -9.13
N LYS A 167 -1.55 8.47 -10.35
CA LYS A 167 -0.30 8.31 -11.10
C LYS A 167 0.26 9.68 -11.49
N ASP A 168 1.59 9.79 -11.51
CA ASP A 168 2.31 10.98 -11.98
C ASP A 168 1.86 12.26 -11.27
N VAL A 169 1.37 12.16 -10.03
CA VAL A 169 1.00 13.31 -9.22
C VAL A 169 2.24 13.90 -8.56
N LEU A 170 2.33 15.22 -8.59
CA LEU A 170 3.31 15.98 -7.81
C LEU A 170 2.61 16.73 -6.68
N VAL A 171 3.04 16.52 -5.44
CA VAL A 171 2.66 17.32 -4.27
C VAL A 171 3.86 18.16 -3.88
N ILE A 172 3.74 19.50 -3.94
CA ILE A 172 4.85 20.38 -3.55
C ILE A 172 5.14 20.31 -2.05
N PRO A 173 6.32 20.76 -1.57
CA PRO A 173 6.68 20.69 -0.17
C PRO A 173 5.69 21.39 0.78
N LYS A 174 5.57 20.85 2.00
CA LYS A 174 4.79 21.39 3.12
C LYS A 174 3.27 21.34 2.96
N ILE A 175 2.75 20.57 2.02
CA ILE A 175 1.30 20.41 1.81
C ILE A 175 0.74 19.32 2.72
N CYS A 176 -0.46 19.59 3.27
CA CYS A 176 -1.28 18.63 3.97
C CYS A 176 -2.46 18.20 3.08
N ILE A 177 -2.67 16.88 2.95
CA ILE A 177 -3.82 16.32 2.23
C ILE A 177 -4.68 15.54 3.21
N GLY A 178 -5.91 16.02 3.40
CA GLY A 178 -6.86 15.51 4.38
C GLY A 178 -7.40 14.12 4.06
N LYS A 179 -8.01 13.53 5.08
CA LYS A 179 -8.51 12.15 5.12
C LYS A 179 -9.47 11.82 3.98
N LYS A 180 -9.34 10.62 3.41
CA LYS A 180 -10.21 10.10 2.32
C LYS A 180 -10.20 10.94 1.04
N SER A 181 -9.24 11.85 0.88
CA SER A 181 -9.16 12.66 -0.33
C SER A 181 -8.50 11.90 -1.47
N ILE A 182 -8.87 12.24 -2.69
CA ILE A 182 -8.41 11.59 -3.92
C ILE A 182 -7.80 12.65 -4.83
N ILE A 183 -6.52 12.52 -5.12
CA ILE A 183 -5.84 13.33 -6.12
C ILE A 183 -5.79 12.53 -7.42
N LYS A 184 -6.38 13.07 -8.47
CA LYS A 184 -6.42 12.42 -9.80
C LYS A 184 -5.05 12.38 -10.45
N ASN A 185 -4.91 11.48 -11.44
CA ASN A 185 -3.64 11.30 -12.16
C ASN A 185 -3.13 12.63 -12.76
N SER A 186 -1.81 12.76 -12.84
CA SER A 186 -1.09 13.88 -13.48
C SER A 186 -1.44 15.27 -12.93
N SER A 187 -1.92 15.31 -11.68
CA SER A 187 -2.24 16.57 -11.00
C SER A 187 -1.02 17.14 -10.27
N ILE A 188 -0.95 18.47 -10.17
CA ILE A 188 0.04 19.16 -9.33
C ILE A 188 -0.68 19.86 -8.19
N VAL A 189 -0.43 19.39 -6.96
CA VAL A 189 -1.04 19.96 -5.75
C VAL A 189 -0.12 21.04 -5.18
N ILE A 190 -0.63 22.27 -5.12
CA ILE A 190 0.12 23.46 -4.69
C ILE A 190 -0.45 24.15 -3.45
N GLU A 191 -1.53 23.63 -2.89
CA GLU A 191 -2.20 24.14 -1.68
C GLU A 191 -2.76 22.99 -0.86
N ASP A 192 -3.00 23.21 0.42
CA ASP A 192 -3.57 22.21 1.32
C ASP A 192 -4.94 21.74 0.84
N VAL A 193 -5.22 20.46 1.04
CA VAL A 193 -6.45 19.80 0.63
C VAL A 193 -7.21 19.35 1.86
N GLY A 194 -8.45 19.78 2.03
CA GLY A 194 -9.32 19.34 3.12
C GLY A 194 -9.75 17.87 2.96
N ASP A 195 -10.46 17.36 3.96
CA ASP A 195 -10.99 16.00 3.97
C ASP A 195 -12.03 15.76 2.87
N ASN A 196 -12.15 14.52 2.42
CA ASN A 196 -13.19 14.05 1.50
C ASN A 196 -13.27 14.85 0.20
N CYS A 197 -12.14 15.31 -0.33
CA CYS A 197 -12.05 16.08 -1.57
C CYS A 197 -11.55 15.22 -2.72
N ILE A 198 -12.09 15.46 -3.92
CA ILE A 198 -11.50 14.98 -5.17
C ILE A 198 -10.88 16.18 -5.88
N MET A 199 -9.57 16.08 -6.16
CA MET A 199 -8.79 17.11 -6.82
C MET A 199 -8.32 16.65 -8.20
N GLU A 200 -8.26 17.57 -9.16
CA GLU A 200 -7.76 17.30 -10.51
C GLU A 200 -7.14 18.56 -11.15
N GLY A 201 -6.10 18.37 -11.97
CA GLY A 201 -5.52 19.41 -12.84
C GLY A 201 -4.14 19.89 -12.43
N THR A 202 -3.65 20.88 -13.18
CA THR A 202 -2.34 21.53 -13.04
C THR A 202 -2.50 23.04 -13.16
N PRO A 203 -2.65 23.78 -12.03
CA PRO A 203 -2.69 23.29 -10.65
C PRO A 203 -3.99 22.53 -10.34
N ALA A 204 -3.92 21.62 -9.37
CA ALA A 204 -5.07 20.83 -8.94
C ALA A 204 -6.15 21.71 -8.29
N LYS A 205 -7.41 21.44 -8.62
CA LYS A 205 -8.58 22.12 -8.06
C LYS A 205 -9.59 21.11 -7.55
N ILE A 206 -10.38 21.49 -6.56
CA ILE A 206 -11.47 20.66 -6.07
C ILE A 206 -12.53 20.52 -7.17
N ILE A 207 -12.78 19.27 -7.61
CA ILE A 207 -13.84 18.96 -8.58
C ILE A 207 -15.06 18.33 -7.92
N LYS A 208 -14.92 17.79 -6.70
CA LYS A 208 -16.01 17.19 -5.94
C LYS A 208 -15.63 17.07 -4.47
N LYS A 209 -16.63 17.16 -3.58
CA LYS A 209 -16.59 16.68 -2.19
C LYS A 209 -17.33 15.34 -2.10
N LEU A 210 -16.72 14.33 -1.39
CA LEU A 210 -17.26 12.98 -1.20
C LEU A 210 -18.31 12.92 -0.08
#